data_2189d20d54a9e98afd368548fa013467
#
_entry.id   2189d20d54a9e98afd368548fa013467
#
_cell.length_a   1.000
_cell.length_b   1.000
_cell.length_c   1.000
_cell.angle_alpha   90.00
_cell.angle_beta   90.00
_cell.angle_gamma   90.00
#
_symmetry.space_group_name_H-M   'P 1'
#
loop_
_entity.id
_entity.type
_entity.pdbx_description
1 polymer ?
#
loop_
_entity_poly.entity_id
_entity_poly.type
_entity_poly.pdbx_seq_one_letter_code
_entity_poly.pdbx_strand_id
1 'polypeptide(L)'
;NHFGIKCYGWDGERTYKGAEIDYNCYRKYETPEEGFEDHAKFLKRERYNRLYSLPVSDYKGWAYGLKACGYAEDPGYASKLIRLIETYQLYLYDTGQPKAAPSPQQLPTEENVEKSAMKPAFMAHNIHRKWGKYYVVAKKGDTYDAIAAEFSKKKKDILAFNDITVSNALPKEGEKVWIEKKYDRHPEVAFYVAKKGESLHEIAQNFGMQLKWLHKLNAMKPGESVITGQKIFFK
;
A
#
# COMPACT_ATOMS: atom_id res chain seq x y z
N ASN A 1 -20.55 -4.59 5.63
CA ASN A 1 -19.30 -4.18 4.95
C ASN A 1 -18.67 -5.39 4.24
N HIS A 2 -19.08 -5.63 3.00
CA HIS A 2 -18.63 -6.77 2.19
C HIS A 2 -17.14 -6.66 1.78
N PHE A 3 -16.61 -5.43 1.70
CA PHE A 3 -15.27 -5.15 1.21
C PHE A 3 -14.21 -5.01 2.31
N GLY A 4 -14.59 -5.13 3.58
CA GLY A 4 -13.65 -5.00 4.70
C GLY A 4 -12.99 -3.62 4.79
N ILE A 5 -13.66 -2.55 4.36
CA ILE A 5 -13.11 -1.21 4.38
C ILE A 5 -12.92 -0.74 5.81
N LYS A 6 -11.68 -0.37 6.15
CA LYS A 6 -11.30 0.15 7.46
C LYS A 6 -11.86 1.56 7.69
N CYS A 7 -12.10 1.91 8.94
CA CYS A 7 -12.73 3.17 9.32
C CYS A 7 -11.81 4.41 9.35
N TYR A 8 -10.61 4.34 8.80
CA TYR A 8 -9.69 5.49 8.76
C TYR A 8 -10.33 6.70 8.05
N GLY A 9 -10.47 7.82 8.78
CA GLY A 9 -11.10 9.04 8.26
C GLY A 9 -12.60 8.87 7.93
N TRP A 10 -13.28 7.93 8.59
CA TRP A 10 -14.70 7.69 8.43
C TRP A 10 -15.49 8.32 9.58
N ASP A 11 -16.45 9.16 9.24
CA ASP A 11 -17.30 9.86 10.21
C ASP A 11 -18.62 9.13 10.51
N GLY A 12 -18.94 8.07 9.74
CA GLY A 12 -20.13 7.23 9.90
C GLY A 12 -19.99 6.16 10.98
N GLU A 13 -20.98 5.29 11.08
CA GLU A 13 -21.01 4.18 12.04
C GLU A 13 -19.83 3.21 11.83
N ARG A 14 -19.41 2.59 12.93
CA ARG A 14 -18.23 1.72 12.98
C ARG A 14 -18.58 0.37 13.58
N THR A 15 -17.88 -0.67 13.12
CA THR A 15 -17.90 -2.00 13.71
C THR A 15 -16.49 -2.49 13.96
N TYR A 16 -16.32 -3.38 14.93
CA TYR A 16 -15.03 -3.87 15.38
C TYR A 16 -15.01 -5.40 15.31
N LYS A 17 -13.86 -5.98 14.94
CA LYS A 17 -13.66 -7.44 14.97
C LYS A 17 -12.49 -7.78 15.88
N GLY A 18 -12.73 -8.64 16.89
CA GLY A 18 -11.72 -9.11 17.86
C GLY A 18 -11.51 -8.16 19.04
N ALA A 19 -10.60 -8.53 19.94
CA ALA A 19 -10.34 -7.82 21.19
C ALA A 19 -9.46 -6.57 21.05
N GLU A 20 -8.72 -6.42 19.96
CA GLU A 20 -7.85 -5.28 19.69
C GLU A 20 -8.62 -4.20 18.93
N ILE A 21 -9.12 -3.23 19.66
CA ILE A 21 -10.07 -2.22 19.18
C ILE A 21 -9.48 -1.34 18.05
N ASP A 22 -8.21 -0.96 18.11
CA ASP A 22 -7.65 0.05 17.21
C ASP A 22 -7.32 -0.48 15.80
N TYR A 23 -6.98 -1.75 15.66
CA TYR A 23 -6.59 -2.34 14.37
C TYR A 23 -7.74 -2.97 13.58
N ASN A 24 -8.87 -3.23 14.25
CA ASN A 24 -9.99 -3.97 13.71
C ASN A 24 -11.26 -3.14 13.56
N CYS A 25 -11.12 -1.84 13.37
CA CYS A 25 -12.20 -0.92 13.07
C CYS A 25 -12.56 -0.97 11.59
N TYR A 26 -13.83 -1.21 11.29
CA TYR A 26 -14.40 -1.28 9.94
C TYR A 26 -15.60 -0.33 9.84
N ARG A 27 -15.81 0.22 8.64
CA ARG A 27 -17.01 1.00 8.33
C ARG A 27 -18.23 0.12 8.45
N LYS A 28 -19.31 0.64 9.04
CA LYS A 28 -20.61 0.00 9.10
C LYS A 28 -21.55 0.77 8.18
N TYR A 29 -22.38 0.07 7.44
CA TYR A 29 -23.36 0.62 6.53
C TYR A 29 -24.75 0.09 6.92
N GLU A 30 -25.78 0.87 6.67
CA GLU A 30 -27.16 0.48 6.90
C GLU A 30 -27.61 -0.52 5.83
N THR A 31 -27.20 -0.29 4.57
CA THR A 31 -27.58 -1.13 3.44
C THR A 31 -26.36 -1.68 2.69
N PRO A 32 -26.48 -2.79 1.95
CA PRO A 32 -25.45 -3.27 1.05
C PRO A 32 -25.04 -2.22 -0.02
N GLU A 33 -26.01 -1.50 -0.56
CA GLU A 33 -25.85 -0.50 -1.61
C GLU A 33 -24.90 0.61 -1.17
N GLU A 34 -25.05 1.12 0.05
CA GLU A 34 -24.11 2.10 0.63
C GLU A 34 -22.69 1.56 0.67
N GLY A 35 -22.53 0.27 1.00
CA GLY A 35 -21.23 -0.39 1.00
C GLY A 35 -20.60 -0.45 -0.39
N PHE A 36 -21.39 -0.72 -1.43
CA PHE A 36 -20.92 -0.73 -2.82
C PHE A 36 -20.56 0.68 -3.31
N GLU A 37 -21.39 1.69 -3.00
CA GLU A 37 -21.09 3.07 -3.36
C GLU A 37 -19.81 3.58 -2.70
N ASP A 38 -19.63 3.30 -1.42
CA ASP A 38 -18.43 3.70 -0.70
C ASP A 38 -17.19 2.97 -1.23
N HIS A 39 -17.31 1.69 -1.60
CA HIS A 39 -16.24 0.96 -2.26
C HIS A 39 -15.87 1.57 -3.61
N ALA A 40 -16.84 1.99 -4.41
CA ALA A 40 -16.58 2.69 -5.66
C ALA A 40 -15.83 4.02 -5.41
N LYS A 41 -16.23 4.80 -4.39
CA LYS A 41 -15.52 6.01 -3.96
C LYS A 41 -14.11 5.69 -3.45
N PHE A 42 -13.94 4.58 -2.73
CA PHE A 42 -12.64 4.12 -2.22
C PHE A 42 -11.65 3.82 -3.35
N LEU A 43 -12.11 3.21 -4.44
CA LEU A 43 -11.28 2.91 -5.61
C LEU A 43 -10.89 4.16 -6.42
N LYS A 44 -11.58 5.30 -6.26
CA LYS A 44 -11.21 6.58 -6.88
C LYS A 44 -10.02 7.29 -6.20
N ARG A 45 -9.43 6.71 -5.14
CA ARG A 45 -8.24 7.27 -4.50
C ARG A 45 -7.04 7.25 -5.45
N GLU A 46 -6.20 8.27 -5.36
CA GLU A 46 -5.04 8.50 -6.25
C GLU A 46 -4.19 7.25 -6.53
N ARG A 47 -3.95 6.42 -5.52
CA ARG A 47 -3.14 5.19 -5.65
C ARG A 47 -3.70 4.17 -6.63
N TYR A 48 -5.00 4.24 -6.94
CA TYR A 48 -5.67 3.35 -7.90
C TYR A 48 -5.85 3.98 -9.28
N ASN A 49 -5.54 5.27 -9.46
CA ASN A 49 -5.80 5.98 -10.72
C ASN A 49 -5.21 5.28 -11.95
N ARG A 50 -4.03 4.68 -11.82
CA ARG A 50 -3.38 3.94 -12.89
C ARG A 50 -4.14 2.69 -13.34
N LEU A 51 -5.06 2.14 -12.52
CA LEU A 51 -5.88 0.99 -12.90
C LEU A 51 -6.90 1.37 -13.95
N TYR A 52 -7.35 2.62 -13.97
CA TYR A 52 -8.35 3.11 -14.92
C TYR A 52 -7.83 3.25 -16.35
N SER A 53 -6.52 3.07 -16.58
CA SER A 53 -5.96 2.92 -17.94
C SER A 53 -6.09 1.49 -18.48
N LEU A 54 -6.44 0.51 -17.66
CA LEU A 54 -6.70 -0.85 -18.10
C LEU A 54 -8.07 -0.95 -18.79
N PRO A 55 -8.20 -1.80 -19.82
CA PRO A 55 -9.52 -2.15 -20.35
C PRO A 55 -10.45 -2.67 -19.27
N VAL A 56 -11.73 -2.35 -19.35
CA VAL A 56 -12.74 -2.84 -18.38
C VAL A 56 -12.76 -4.38 -18.35
N SER A 57 -12.56 -5.01 -19.49
CA SER A 57 -12.53 -6.47 -19.61
C SER A 57 -11.23 -7.13 -19.12
N ASP A 58 -10.18 -6.34 -18.79
CA ASP A 58 -8.93 -6.88 -18.24
C ASP A 58 -9.03 -7.12 -16.72
N TYR A 59 -9.96 -7.99 -16.30
CA TYR A 59 -10.14 -8.33 -14.89
C TYR A 59 -8.86 -8.91 -14.23
N LYS A 60 -7.98 -9.57 -15.02
CA LYS A 60 -6.69 -10.08 -14.51
C LYS A 60 -5.75 -8.93 -14.19
N GLY A 61 -5.60 -7.99 -15.11
CA GLY A 61 -4.83 -6.76 -14.88
C GLY A 61 -5.37 -5.97 -13.66
N TRP A 62 -6.70 -5.85 -13.53
CA TRP A 62 -7.33 -5.21 -12.39
C TRP A 62 -7.01 -5.93 -11.07
N ALA A 63 -7.12 -7.27 -11.02
CA ALA A 63 -6.85 -8.05 -9.81
C ALA A 63 -5.40 -7.92 -9.32
N TYR A 64 -4.43 -8.07 -10.23
CA TYR A 64 -3.02 -7.86 -9.92
C TYR A 64 -2.71 -6.40 -9.59
N GLY A 65 -3.35 -5.49 -10.29
CA GLY A 65 -3.21 -4.08 -10.06
C GLY A 65 -3.72 -3.63 -8.68
N LEU A 66 -4.88 -4.10 -8.25
CA LEU A 66 -5.39 -3.88 -6.90
C LEU A 66 -4.42 -4.39 -5.85
N LYS A 67 -3.89 -5.62 -6.02
CA LYS A 67 -2.86 -6.17 -5.13
C LYS A 67 -1.61 -5.30 -5.11
N ALA A 68 -1.10 -4.90 -6.26
CA ALA A 68 0.08 -4.03 -6.38
C ALA A 68 -0.16 -2.64 -5.76
N CYS A 69 -1.40 -2.12 -5.83
CA CYS A 69 -1.80 -0.87 -5.16
C CYS A 69 -2.05 -1.02 -3.65
N GLY A 70 -1.74 -2.16 -3.04
CA GLY A 70 -1.92 -2.36 -1.60
C GLY A 70 -3.38 -2.41 -1.15
N TYR A 71 -4.28 -2.89 -2.02
CA TYR A 71 -5.69 -3.08 -1.67
C TYR A 71 -5.86 -4.15 -0.60
N ALA A 72 -5.12 -5.25 -0.71
CA ALA A 72 -5.14 -6.37 0.23
C ALA A 72 -3.72 -6.79 0.65
N GLU A 73 -3.57 -7.24 1.89
CA GLU A 73 -2.29 -7.74 2.42
C GLU A 73 -2.02 -9.20 1.99
N ASP A 74 -3.08 -9.99 1.79
CA ASP A 74 -3.00 -11.40 1.37
C ASP A 74 -2.16 -11.56 0.08
N PRO A 75 -1.07 -12.34 0.10
CA PRO A 75 -0.25 -12.60 -1.10
C PRO A 75 -1.05 -13.23 -2.25
N GLY A 76 -2.00 -14.11 -1.93
CA GLY A 76 -2.86 -14.80 -2.89
C GLY A 76 -4.09 -14.02 -3.35
N TYR A 77 -4.25 -12.74 -2.94
CA TYR A 77 -5.46 -11.97 -3.22
C TYR A 77 -5.85 -11.98 -4.72
N ALA A 78 -4.89 -11.65 -5.59
CA ALA A 78 -5.15 -11.56 -7.01
C ALA A 78 -5.58 -12.91 -7.61
N SER A 79 -4.87 -13.98 -7.29
CA SER A 79 -5.18 -15.33 -7.76
C SER A 79 -6.55 -15.82 -7.28
N LYS A 80 -6.88 -15.55 -6.02
CA LYS A 80 -8.19 -15.88 -5.44
C LYS A 80 -9.32 -15.12 -6.12
N LEU A 81 -9.13 -13.81 -6.36
CA LEU A 81 -10.10 -12.97 -7.04
C LEU A 81 -10.33 -13.43 -8.49
N ILE A 82 -9.26 -13.67 -9.24
CA ILE A 82 -9.33 -14.17 -10.63
C ILE A 82 -10.06 -15.51 -10.66
N ARG A 83 -9.71 -16.44 -9.76
CA ARG A 83 -10.39 -17.72 -9.67
C ARG A 83 -11.90 -17.59 -9.46
N LEU A 84 -12.33 -16.68 -8.57
CA LEU A 84 -13.77 -16.41 -8.36
C LEU A 84 -14.41 -15.85 -9.62
N ILE A 85 -13.78 -14.87 -10.28
CA ILE A 85 -14.28 -14.27 -11.51
C ILE A 85 -14.44 -15.31 -12.60
N GLU A 86 -13.46 -16.20 -12.77
CA GLU A 86 -13.49 -17.27 -13.80
C GLU A 86 -14.50 -18.37 -13.44
N THR A 87 -14.59 -18.78 -12.17
CA THR A 87 -15.55 -19.79 -11.70
C THR A 87 -16.99 -19.38 -11.95
N TYR A 88 -17.31 -18.15 -11.62
CA TYR A 88 -18.67 -17.63 -11.75
C TYR A 88 -18.89 -16.87 -13.06
N GLN A 89 -17.89 -16.88 -13.98
CA GLN A 89 -17.94 -16.19 -15.27
C GLN A 89 -18.33 -14.71 -15.16
N LEU A 90 -17.88 -14.04 -14.07
CA LEU A 90 -18.28 -12.65 -13.78
C LEU A 90 -17.80 -11.68 -14.86
N TYR A 91 -16.73 -12.00 -15.61
CA TYR A 91 -16.25 -11.23 -16.76
C TYR A 91 -17.29 -11.06 -17.86
N LEU A 92 -18.32 -11.89 -17.92
CA LEU A 92 -19.42 -11.75 -18.90
C LEU A 92 -20.28 -10.51 -18.63
N TYR A 93 -20.33 -10.03 -17.39
CA TYR A 93 -21.04 -8.78 -17.06
C TYR A 93 -20.36 -7.56 -17.69
N ASP A 94 -19.03 -7.59 -17.88
CA ASP A 94 -18.27 -6.51 -18.54
C ASP A 94 -18.58 -6.42 -20.02
N THR A 95 -19.06 -7.51 -20.63
CA THR A 95 -19.43 -7.58 -22.07
C THR A 95 -20.92 -7.41 -22.32
N GLY A 96 -21.73 -7.19 -21.29
CA GLY A 96 -23.19 -7.07 -21.39
C GLY A 96 -23.91 -8.40 -21.76
N GLN A 97 -23.24 -9.53 -21.63
CA GLN A 97 -23.80 -10.86 -21.94
C GLN A 97 -23.79 -11.79 -20.70
N PRO A 98 -24.53 -11.49 -19.62
CA PRO A 98 -24.59 -12.38 -18.49
C PRO A 98 -25.34 -13.67 -18.90
N LYS A 99 -24.64 -14.80 -18.89
CA LYS A 99 -25.26 -16.13 -18.91
C LYS A 99 -25.51 -16.60 -17.48
N ALA A 100 -26.51 -17.49 -17.31
CA ALA A 100 -26.75 -18.12 -16.02
C ALA A 100 -25.45 -18.70 -15.44
N ALA A 101 -25.21 -18.46 -14.15
CA ALA A 101 -23.99 -18.89 -13.48
C ALA A 101 -23.73 -20.39 -13.68
N PRO A 102 -22.52 -20.80 -14.06
CA PRO A 102 -22.18 -22.21 -14.22
C PRO A 102 -22.14 -22.91 -12.86
N SER A 103 -22.38 -24.21 -12.87
CA SER A 103 -22.24 -25.09 -11.72
C SER A 103 -20.77 -25.11 -11.23
N PRO A 104 -20.50 -25.23 -9.92
CA PRO A 104 -19.16 -25.05 -9.30
C PRO A 104 -18.10 -26.12 -9.61
N GLN A 105 -18.22 -26.88 -10.68
CA GLN A 105 -17.54 -28.17 -10.85
C GLN A 105 -16.10 -28.14 -11.42
N GLN A 106 -15.54 -27.01 -11.83
CA GLN A 106 -14.12 -26.96 -12.29
C GLN A 106 -13.47 -25.64 -11.88
N LEU A 107 -12.94 -25.59 -10.68
CA LEU A 107 -12.17 -24.45 -10.19
C LEU A 107 -10.72 -24.53 -10.71
N PRO A 108 -10.17 -23.50 -11.39
CA PRO A 108 -8.74 -23.41 -11.66
C PRO A 108 -7.96 -23.39 -10.33
N THR A 109 -6.80 -24.05 -10.29
CA THR A 109 -5.92 -23.96 -9.12
C THR A 109 -5.23 -22.59 -9.06
N GLU A 110 -4.88 -22.11 -7.86
CA GLU A 110 -4.17 -20.83 -7.69
C GLU A 110 -2.88 -20.78 -8.53
N GLU A 111 -2.15 -21.88 -8.61
CA GLU A 111 -0.92 -22.02 -9.39
C GLU A 111 -1.12 -21.82 -10.89
N ASN A 112 -2.22 -22.32 -11.45
CA ASN A 112 -2.56 -22.13 -12.86
C ASN A 112 -2.95 -20.70 -13.19
N VAL A 113 -3.61 -20.00 -12.26
CA VAL A 113 -3.95 -18.58 -12.40
C VAL A 113 -2.70 -17.71 -12.41
N GLU A 114 -1.75 -17.97 -11.51
CA GLU A 114 -0.49 -17.20 -11.44
C GLU A 114 0.37 -17.33 -12.71
N LYS A 115 0.41 -18.53 -13.31
CA LYS A 115 1.17 -18.77 -14.56
C LYS A 115 0.54 -18.11 -15.79
N SER A 116 -0.76 -17.86 -15.79
CA SER A 116 -1.50 -17.37 -16.96
C SER A 116 -1.64 -15.84 -17.03
N ALA A 117 -1.35 -15.13 -15.96
CA ALA A 117 -1.64 -13.71 -15.86
C ALA A 117 -0.38 -12.85 -15.86
N MET A 118 -0.20 -12.06 -16.92
CA MET A 118 0.85 -11.04 -17.02
C MET A 118 0.48 -9.83 -16.15
N LYS A 119 1.36 -9.47 -15.21
CA LYS A 119 1.21 -8.20 -14.48
C LYS A 119 1.32 -7.03 -15.46
N PRO A 120 0.47 -6.00 -15.35
CA PRO A 120 0.60 -4.81 -16.17
C PRO A 120 2.02 -4.21 -16.07
N ALA A 121 2.62 -3.89 -17.22
CA ALA A 121 4.02 -3.43 -17.31
C ALA A 121 4.28 -2.14 -16.49
N PHE A 122 3.25 -1.31 -16.29
CA PHE A 122 3.35 -0.07 -15.51
C PHE A 122 3.30 -0.29 -13.99
N MET A 123 3.12 -1.53 -13.52
CA MET A 123 3.12 -1.86 -12.09
C MET A 123 4.40 -2.61 -11.73
N ALA A 124 5.52 -1.90 -11.77
CA ALA A 124 6.82 -2.49 -11.47
C ALA A 124 6.93 -2.88 -9.99
N HIS A 125 6.33 -2.10 -9.08
CA HIS A 125 6.43 -2.29 -7.64
C HIS A 125 5.10 -2.66 -6.98
N ASN A 126 5.18 -3.56 -5.98
CA ASN A 126 4.09 -3.76 -5.04
C ASN A 126 4.11 -2.64 -4.00
N ILE A 127 2.94 -2.10 -3.68
CA ILE A 127 2.79 -1.14 -2.59
C ILE A 127 2.69 -1.90 -1.27
N HIS A 128 3.54 -1.53 -0.33
CA HIS A 128 3.51 -2.00 1.05
C HIS A 128 2.97 -0.91 1.97
N ARG A 129 2.45 -1.31 3.13
CA ARG A 129 1.97 -0.38 4.15
C ARG A 129 2.66 -0.65 5.47
N LYS A 130 3.13 0.39 6.12
CA LYS A 130 3.66 0.33 7.49
C LYS A 130 3.32 1.62 8.22
N TRP A 131 2.88 1.50 9.46
CA TRP A 131 2.49 2.66 10.28
C TRP A 131 1.44 3.57 9.61
N GLY A 132 0.52 3.01 8.83
CA GLY A 132 -0.47 3.79 8.09
C GLY A 132 0.04 4.50 6.84
N LYS A 133 1.34 4.43 6.51
CA LYS A 133 1.97 5.04 5.32
C LYS A 133 2.37 4.00 4.29
N TYR A 134 2.45 4.41 3.02
CA TYR A 134 2.77 3.55 1.90
C TYR A 134 4.22 3.72 1.44
N TYR A 135 4.85 2.60 1.11
CA TYR A 135 6.20 2.53 0.56
C TYR A 135 6.30 1.40 -0.46
N VAL A 136 7.36 1.45 -1.27
CA VAL A 136 7.77 0.36 -2.15
C VAL A 136 9.17 -0.10 -1.78
N VAL A 137 9.55 -1.29 -2.25
CA VAL A 137 10.92 -1.79 -2.11
C VAL A 137 11.63 -1.62 -3.45
N ALA A 138 12.71 -0.86 -3.45
CA ALA A 138 13.49 -0.59 -4.64
C ALA A 138 14.12 -1.87 -5.20
N LYS A 139 14.14 -2.00 -6.53
CA LYS A 139 14.74 -3.09 -7.27
C LYS A 139 16.06 -2.65 -7.88
N LYS A 140 16.85 -3.61 -8.33
CA LYS A 140 18.08 -3.33 -9.07
C LYS A 140 17.78 -2.49 -10.32
N GLY A 141 18.47 -1.36 -10.45
CA GLY A 141 18.32 -0.45 -11.58
C GLY A 141 17.24 0.61 -11.43
N ASP A 142 16.52 0.65 -10.31
CA ASP A 142 15.54 1.69 -10.06
C ASP A 142 16.17 3.08 -9.95
N THR A 143 15.35 4.07 -10.32
CA THR A 143 15.64 5.48 -10.07
C THR A 143 14.48 6.13 -9.35
N TYR A 144 14.73 7.19 -8.58
CA TYR A 144 13.65 7.96 -7.95
C TYR A 144 12.71 8.61 -8.98
N ASP A 145 13.19 8.87 -10.20
CA ASP A 145 12.36 9.36 -11.31
C ASP A 145 11.37 8.28 -11.78
N ALA A 146 11.85 7.05 -11.99
CA ALA A 146 11.01 5.93 -12.42
C ALA A 146 9.94 5.61 -11.37
N ILE A 147 10.33 5.52 -10.09
CA ILE A 147 9.40 5.30 -8.98
C ILE A 147 8.39 6.45 -8.89
N ALA A 148 8.83 7.71 -8.99
CA ALA A 148 7.93 8.85 -8.96
C ALA A 148 6.89 8.81 -10.09
N ALA A 149 7.34 8.51 -11.32
CA ALA A 149 6.46 8.38 -12.49
C ALA A 149 5.43 7.24 -12.30
N GLU A 150 5.87 6.07 -11.79
CA GLU A 150 4.99 4.94 -11.53
C GLU A 150 3.84 5.29 -10.58
N PHE A 151 4.09 6.16 -9.59
CA PHE A 151 3.08 6.55 -8.59
C PHE A 151 2.48 7.94 -8.83
N SER A 152 2.64 8.51 -10.04
CA SER A 152 2.14 9.85 -10.41
C SER A 152 2.57 10.95 -9.43
N LYS A 153 3.81 10.85 -8.94
CA LYS A 153 4.45 11.81 -8.04
C LYS A 153 5.54 12.60 -8.77
N LYS A 154 5.92 13.73 -8.23
CA LYS A 154 7.10 14.46 -8.68
C LYS A 154 8.34 13.85 -8.00
N LYS A 155 9.46 13.70 -8.74
CA LYS A 155 10.74 13.24 -8.16
C LYS A 155 11.09 13.97 -6.88
N LYS A 156 10.96 15.30 -6.86
CA LYS A 156 11.28 16.13 -5.69
C LYS A 156 10.49 15.73 -4.43
N ASP A 157 9.24 15.28 -4.61
CA ASP A 157 8.39 14.86 -3.48
C ASP A 157 8.87 13.50 -2.95
N ILE A 158 9.18 12.55 -3.84
CA ILE A 158 9.76 11.26 -3.44
C ILE A 158 11.09 11.45 -2.71
N LEU A 159 11.99 12.29 -3.22
CA LEU A 159 13.25 12.60 -2.54
C LEU A 159 13.01 13.19 -1.14
N ALA A 160 12.10 14.17 -1.04
CA ALA A 160 11.73 14.80 0.24
C ALA A 160 11.08 13.82 1.23
N PHE A 161 10.23 12.91 0.75
CA PHE A 161 9.62 11.88 1.59
C PHE A 161 10.65 10.91 2.19
N ASN A 162 11.79 10.73 1.51
CA ASN A 162 12.86 9.83 1.92
C ASN A 162 14.08 10.54 2.53
N ASP A 163 13.95 11.85 2.81
CA ASP A 163 15.03 12.68 3.38
C ASP A 163 16.31 12.71 2.51
N ILE A 164 16.16 12.59 1.18
CA ILE A 164 17.23 12.61 0.22
C ILE A 164 17.45 14.05 -0.28
N THR A 165 18.66 14.57 -0.08
CA THR A 165 19.02 15.93 -0.48
C THR A 165 19.77 16.00 -1.82
N VAL A 166 20.32 14.87 -2.26
CA VAL A 166 21.11 14.77 -3.51
C VAL A 166 20.18 14.43 -4.66
N SER A 167 20.07 15.31 -5.65
CA SER A 167 19.10 15.20 -6.74
C SER A 167 19.35 14.02 -7.70
N ASN A 168 20.60 13.56 -7.83
CA ASN A 168 21.01 12.42 -8.66
C ASN A 168 21.24 11.13 -7.84
N ALA A 169 20.81 11.09 -6.58
CA ALA A 169 20.84 9.87 -5.78
C ALA A 169 20.01 8.75 -6.44
N LEU A 170 20.45 7.52 -6.24
CA LEU A 170 19.73 6.31 -6.66
C LEU A 170 19.36 5.50 -5.42
N PRO A 171 18.17 4.89 -5.40
CA PRO A 171 17.80 3.99 -4.32
C PRO A 171 18.65 2.71 -4.41
N LYS A 172 19.01 2.14 -3.26
CA LYS A 172 19.68 0.85 -3.20
C LYS A 172 18.68 -0.27 -3.36
N GLU A 173 19.08 -1.38 -3.99
CA GLU A 173 18.25 -2.58 -4.06
C GLU A 173 17.84 -3.03 -2.65
N GLY A 174 16.55 -3.30 -2.46
CA GLY A 174 15.96 -3.66 -1.17
C GLY A 174 15.63 -2.47 -0.25
N GLU A 175 16.00 -1.24 -0.63
CA GLU A 175 15.70 -0.04 0.14
C GLU A 175 14.19 0.26 0.11
N LYS A 176 13.66 0.69 1.27
CA LYS A 176 12.28 1.21 1.35
C LYS A 176 12.24 2.61 0.79
N VAL A 177 11.40 2.82 -0.20
CA VAL A 177 11.13 4.14 -0.78
C VAL A 177 9.71 4.54 -0.43
N TRP A 178 9.55 5.49 0.47
CA TRP A 178 8.25 6.03 0.86
C TRP A 178 7.66 6.85 -0.28
N ILE A 179 6.44 6.51 -0.66
CA ILE A 179 5.69 7.20 -1.72
C ILE A 179 4.66 8.20 -1.17
N GLU A 180 4.69 8.39 0.15
CA GLU A 180 3.91 9.37 0.88
C GLU A 180 4.78 10.09 1.91
N LYS A 181 4.38 11.31 2.28
CA LYS A 181 5.04 12.09 3.32
C LYS A 181 5.04 11.34 4.65
N LYS A 182 6.22 11.12 5.21
CA LYS A 182 6.42 10.52 6.53
C LYS A 182 5.89 11.42 7.65
N TYR A 183 5.75 10.87 8.85
CA TYR A 183 5.22 11.58 10.01
C TYR A 183 6.20 12.61 10.58
N ASP A 184 5.66 13.69 11.10
CA ASP A 184 6.35 14.69 11.91
C ASP A 184 6.44 14.22 13.38
N ARG A 185 5.40 13.54 13.86
CA ARG A 185 5.30 12.85 15.15
C ARG A 185 4.63 11.49 14.90
N HIS A 186 5.14 10.43 15.53
CA HIS A 186 4.60 9.08 15.29
C HIS A 186 3.25 8.92 16.00
N PRO A 187 2.20 8.42 15.31
CA PRO A 187 0.86 8.33 15.90
C PRO A 187 0.79 7.32 17.06
N GLU A 188 1.56 6.25 17.02
CA GLU A 188 1.45 5.10 17.93
C GLU A 188 2.65 4.98 18.86
N VAL A 189 3.88 5.09 18.35
CA VAL A 189 5.11 4.82 19.11
C VAL A 189 5.64 6.10 19.75
N ALA A 190 5.89 6.08 21.07
CA ALA A 190 6.43 7.23 21.78
C ALA A 190 7.95 7.36 21.64
N PHE A 191 8.67 6.25 21.70
CA PHE A 191 10.13 6.21 21.56
C PHE A 191 10.60 4.83 21.08
N TYR A 192 11.83 4.78 20.61
CA TYR A 192 12.55 3.55 20.21
C TYR A 192 13.90 3.50 20.91
N VAL A 193 14.38 2.32 21.28
CA VAL A 193 15.72 2.11 21.82
C VAL A 193 16.63 1.67 20.70
N ALA A 194 17.59 2.51 20.35
CA ALA A 194 18.47 2.29 19.21
C ALA A 194 19.38 1.06 19.40
N LYS A 195 19.53 0.26 18.35
CA LYS A 195 20.42 -0.89 18.31
C LYS A 195 21.82 -0.49 17.85
N LYS A 196 22.77 -1.38 18.04
CA LYS A 196 24.16 -1.21 17.62
C LYS A 196 24.23 -0.93 16.10
N GLY A 197 24.86 0.18 15.74
CA GLY A 197 25.14 0.55 14.35
C GLY A 197 23.97 1.21 13.59
N GLU A 198 22.81 1.41 14.23
CA GLU A 198 21.71 2.13 13.58
C GLU A 198 21.98 3.63 13.52
N SER A 199 21.77 4.21 12.36
CA SER A 199 21.75 5.67 12.17
C SER A 199 20.35 6.24 12.44
N LEU A 200 20.29 7.54 12.75
CA LEU A 200 19.01 8.24 12.91
C LEU A 200 18.17 8.22 11.62
N HIS A 201 18.82 8.23 10.45
CA HIS A 201 18.17 8.09 9.14
C HIS A 201 17.51 6.71 8.98
N GLU A 202 18.21 5.62 9.30
CA GLU A 202 17.63 4.26 9.25
C GLU A 202 16.44 4.11 10.20
N ILE A 203 16.54 4.67 11.41
CA ILE A 203 15.42 4.72 12.37
C ILE A 203 14.25 5.51 11.76
N ALA A 204 14.52 6.69 11.16
CA ALA A 204 13.51 7.49 10.46
C ALA A 204 12.80 6.69 9.36
N GLN A 205 13.57 5.97 8.52
CA GLN A 205 13.04 5.14 7.46
C GLN A 205 12.24 3.94 7.99
N ASN A 206 12.68 3.34 9.08
CA ASN A 206 11.99 2.18 9.65
C ASN A 206 10.67 2.52 10.32
N PHE A 207 10.55 3.72 10.88
CA PHE A 207 9.35 4.16 11.59
C PHE A 207 8.49 5.16 10.81
N GLY A 208 8.81 5.42 9.54
CA GLY A 208 8.03 6.36 8.73
C GLY A 208 8.04 7.79 9.29
N MET A 209 9.16 8.19 9.91
CA MET A 209 9.36 9.52 10.49
C MET A 209 10.22 10.38 9.56
N GLN A 210 9.93 11.68 9.47
CA GLN A 210 10.82 12.61 8.79
C GLN A 210 12.08 12.85 9.64
N LEU A 211 13.26 12.70 9.05
CA LEU A 211 14.55 12.81 9.74
C LEU A 211 14.73 14.16 10.45
N LYS A 212 14.30 15.26 9.82
CA LYS A 212 14.37 16.62 10.41
C LYS A 212 13.60 16.72 11.73
N TRP A 213 12.49 16.01 11.85
CA TRP A 213 11.70 16.01 13.08
C TRP A 213 12.30 15.10 14.15
N LEU A 214 12.94 14.00 13.79
CA LEU A 214 13.71 13.19 14.74
C LEU A 214 14.87 13.98 15.32
N HIS A 215 15.63 14.72 14.50
CA HIS A 215 16.65 15.63 15.00
C HIS A 215 16.08 16.62 16.02
N LYS A 216 14.95 17.27 15.68
CA LYS A 216 14.32 18.27 16.54
C LYS A 216 13.80 17.67 17.85
N LEU A 217 13.10 16.54 17.80
CA LEU A 217 12.51 15.88 18.96
C LEU A 217 13.56 15.35 19.94
N ASN A 218 14.76 15.04 19.46
CA ASN A 218 15.85 14.46 20.25
C ASN A 218 16.99 15.45 20.54
N ALA A 219 16.83 16.73 20.16
CA ALA A 219 17.88 17.76 20.28
C ALA A 219 19.23 17.35 19.66
N MET A 220 19.20 16.50 18.61
CA MET A 220 20.37 16.00 17.88
C MET A 220 20.68 16.88 16.68
N LYS A 221 21.97 17.12 16.42
CA LYS A 221 22.43 17.86 15.26
C LYS A 221 22.55 16.93 14.02
N PRO A 222 22.42 17.47 12.79
CA PRO A 222 22.77 16.71 11.59
C PRO A 222 24.20 16.18 11.66
N GLY A 223 24.37 14.88 11.36
CA GLY A 223 25.68 14.21 11.44
C GLY A 223 26.03 13.64 12.82
N GLU A 224 25.26 13.93 13.83
CA GLU A 224 25.44 13.34 15.17
C GLU A 224 25.08 11.84 15.16
N SER A 225 25.96 11.02 15.73
CA SER A 225 25.78 9.55 15.77
C SER A 225 24.82 9.14 16.87
N VAL A 226 24.00 8.14 16.56
CA VAL A 226 23.13 7.49 17.55
C VAL A 226 23.95 6.51 18.39
N ILE A 227 23.76 6.52 19.70
CA ILE A 227 24.45 5.61 20.64
C ILE A 227 23.59 4.37 20.87
N THR A 228 24.21 3.19 20.90
CA THR A 228 23.51 1.93 21.23
C THR A 228 22.81 2.06 22.59
N GLY A 229 21.53 1.73 22.64
CA GLY A 229 20.71 1.87 23.85
C GLY A 229 20.09 3.25 24.06
N GLN A 230 20.42 4.22 23.22
CA GLN A 230 19.84 5.57 23.28
C GLN A 230 18.34 5.50 22.97
N LYS A 231 17.53 6.19 23.79
CA LYS A 231 16.11 6.38 23.51
C LYS A 231 15.95 7.48 22.46
N ILE A 232 15.32 7.16 21.35
CA ILE A 232 14.97 8.10 20.28
C ILE A 232 13.48 8.36 20.38
N PHE A 233 13.09 9.58 20.71
CA PHE A 233 11.71 10.01 20.90
C PHE A 233 11.05 10.35 19.56
N PHE A 234 9.76 9.99 19.45
CA PHE A 234 8.95 10.15 18.23
C PHE A 234 7.74 11.08 18.45
N LYS A 235 7.50 11.54 19.69
CA LYS A 235 6.42 12.47 20.06
C LYS A 235 6.96 13.66 20.81
#